data_bc225d0d9807522f1207f412aa7e7fb8
#
_entry.id   bc225d0d9807522f1207f412aa7e7fb8
#
_cell.length_a   1.000
_cell.length_b   1.000
_cell.length_c   1.000
_cell.angle_alpha   90.00
_cell.angle_beta   90.00
_cell.angle_gamma   90.00
#
_symmetry.space_group_name_H-M   'P 1'
#
loop_
_entity.id
_entity.type
_entity.pdbx_description
1 polymer ?
#
loop_
_entity_poly.entity_id
_entity_poly.type
_entity_poly.pdbx_seq_one_letter_code
_entity_poly.pdbx_strand_id
1 'polypeptide(L)'
;MIDQSKIRNFCIIAHIDHGKSTLADRIIEKTGTLTEREMQSQVLDNMDLERERGITIKSQAVRIVYKANDGEEYIFNLIDTPGHVDFNYEVSRSLAACDGAILVVDAAQGIEAQTLANVYLALDHDLDVLPVINKIDLPSAEPDRVVNEIEDVIGLEAHDAPRISAKTGLNIEEVLEQIVTKIPAPQGDVNAPLKALIFDSIYDAYKGVIVFCRVMDGRVKKGTQIRMMATGFTTEVVEVGYFGAGQFIPCDELTAGMVGYITASIKNLGDTRVGDTVTDNERPCAEALPGYKKVQPMVYCGLYPADGARYGDLRDALEKLQLNDASLFFEPETSIALGFGFRCGFLGLLHLEIIQERLEREYNLDLVTTAPGVVYKVYKTNGEVIELTNPSNLPDPSEIEYMEEPMVNAEIMVTTEFIGAIMDLCQERRGQYNGMEYMEETRALLKYKLPLNEIIYDFFDALKSRSRGYASLDYELCGYERSELVKLDILVNKEEVDALSFIVHADTAYERGRKMCEKLKEEIPRQLFEIPIQAAIGSKVIARETVRAMRKDVLAKCYGGDISRKKKLLEKQKEGKKRMRQVGNVEISQKAFMSV
;
A
#
# COMPACT_ATOMS: atom_id res chain seq x y z
N MET A 1 -5.30 -1.64 -40.07
CA MET A 1 -4.68 -0.56 -39.26
C MET A 1 -5.81 0.05 -38.45
N ILE A 2 -5.67 0.12 -37.14
CA ILE A 2 -6.70 0.69 -36.26
C ILE A 2 -6.64 2.20 -36.44
N ASP A 3 -7.80 2.85 -36.62
CA ASP A 3 -7.90 4.29 -36.71
C ASP A 3 -7.68 4.91 -35.32
N GLN A 4 -6.62 5.70 -35.16
CA GLN A 4 -6.24 6.36 -33.91
C GLN A 4 -7.37 7.25 -33.36
N SER A 5 -8.19 7.86 -34.23
CA SER A 5 -9.33 8.70 -33.84
C SER A 5 -10.41 7.92 -33.08
N LYS A 6 -10.44 6.58 -33.22
CA LYS A 6 -11.39 5.67 -32.58
C LYS A 6 -10.86 5.04 -31.30
N ILE A 7 -9.66 5.41 -30.85
CA ILE A 7 -9.08 4.90 -29.60
C ILE A 7 -9.46 5.84 -28.44
N ARG A 8 -9.76 5.25 -27.26
CA ARG A 8 -9.95 5.95 -25.99
C ARG A 8 -9.17 5.24 -24.91
N ASN A 9 -8.16 5.92 -24.37
CA ASN A 9 -7.35 5.41 -23.27
C ASN A 9 -7.80 6.10 -21.99
N PHE A 10 -8.34 5.37 -21.05
CA PHE A 10 -8.86 5.95 -19.82
C PHE A 10 -8.71 5.03 -18.63
N CYS A 11 -8.72 5.62 -17.45
CA CYS A 11 -8.75 4.92 -16.18
C CYS A 11 -10.01 5.27 -15.39
N ILE A 12 -10.25 4.52 -14.32
CA ILE A 12 -11.31 4.81 -13.35
C ILE A 12 -10.64 5.18 -12.03
N ILE A 13 -10.92 6.38 -11.55
CA ILE A 13 -10.48 6.89 -10.25
C ILE A 13 -11.68 7.03 -9.31
N ALA A 14 -11.53 6.63 -8.07
CA ALA A 14 -12.59 6.68 -7.08
C ALA A 14 -12.01 6.57 -5.67
N HIS A 15 -12.77 7.02 -4.68
CA HIS A 15 -12.54 6.64 -3.29
C HIS A 15 -12.86 5.14 -3.09
N ILE A 16 -12.31 4.55 -2.03
CA ILE A 16 -12.61 3.17 -1.62
C ILE A 16 -14.13 3.03 -1.44
N ASP A 17 -14.68 1.91 -1.88
CA ASP A 17 -16.11 1.57 -1.82
C ASP A 17 -17.06 2.45 -2.65
N HIS A 18 -16.60 3.42 -3.45
CA HIS A 18 -17.47 4.18 -4.36
C HIS A 18 -17.97 3.38 -5.57
N GLY A 19 -17.44 2.16 -5.78
CA GLY A 19 -17.92 1.22 -6.79
C GLY A 19 -17.10 1.20 -8.08
N LYS A 20 -15.81 1.52 -8.01
CA LYS A 20 -14.86 1.50 -9.12
C LYS A 20 -14.83 0.16 -9.85
N SER A 21 -14.49 -0.93 -9.17
CA SER A 21 -14.40 -2.28 -9.77
C SER A 21 -15.75 -2.77 -10.27
N THR A 22 -16.85 -2.41 -9.58
CA THR A 22 -18.21 -2.72 -10.06
C THR A 22 -18.55 -2.01 -11.36
N LEU A 23 -18.11 -0.75 -11.53
CA LEU A 23 -18.32 -0.03 -12.80
C LEU A 23 -17.48 -0.65 -13.92
N ALA A 24 -16.22 -1.01 -13.64
CA ALA A 24 -15.35 -1.69 -14.60
C ALA A 24 -15.98 -3.01 -15.08
N ASP A 25 -16.52 -3.82 -14.18
CA ASP A 25 -17.25 -5.05 -14.52
C ASP A 25 -18.46 -4.76 -15.43
N ARG A 26 -19.23 -3.70 -15.13
CA ARG A 26 -20.39 -3.33 -15.96
C ARG A 26 -20.01 -2.83 -17.35
N ILE A 27 -18.90 -2.13 -17.48
CA ILE A 27 -18.37 -1.72 -18.79
C ILE A 27 -17.98 -2.96 -19.62
N ILE A 28 -17.29 -3.93 -19.02
CA ILE A 28 -16.87 -5.18 -19.67
C ILE A 28 -18.10 -6.02 -20.09
N GLU A 29 -19.09 -6.12 -19.21
CA GLU A 29 -20.34 -6.85 -19.46
C GLU A 29 -21.15 -6.22 -20.61
N LYS A 30 -21.41 -4.91 -20.53
CA LYS A 30 -22.23 -4.17 -21.51
C LYS A 30 -21.64 -4.14 -22.92
N THR A 31 -20.32 -4.18 -23.01
CA THR A 31 -19.60 -4.23 -24.29
C THR A 31 -19.48 -5.64 -24.87
N GLY A 32 -19.91 -6.67 -24.12
CA GLY A 32 -19.87 -8.06 -24.60
C GLY A 32 -18.44 -8.61 -24.73
N THR A 33 -17.48 -8.01 -24.05
CA THR A 33 -16.07 -8.44 -24.05
C THR A 33 -15.91 -9.84 -23.46
N LEU A 34 -16.73 -10.16 -22.46
CA LEU A 34 -16.88 -11.50 -21.88
C LEU A 34 -18.33 -11.97 -21.99
N THR A 35 -18.52 -13.28 -22.13
CA THR A 35 -19.85 -13.90 -22.08
C THR A 35 -20.37 -13.93 -20.65
N GLU A 36 -21.70 -14.01 -20.45
CA GLU A 36 -22.33 -14.13 -19.13
C GLU A 36 -21.78 -15.27 -18.28
N ARG A 37 -21.28 -16.34 -18.93
CA ARG A 37 -20.69 -17.51 -18.24
C ARG A 37 -19.25 -17.27 -17.78
N GLU A 38 -18.54 -16.38 -18.43
CA GLU A 38 -17.15 -16.01 -18.12
C GLU A 38 -17.08 -14.85 -17.12
N MET A 39 -18.18 -14.10 -16.98
CA MET A 39 -18.27 -12.99 -16.03
C MET A 39 -18.21 -13.51 -14.59
N GLN A 40 -17.27 -12.97 -13.84
CA GLN A 40 -17.14 -13.11 -12.39
C GLN A 40 -17.20 -11.71 -11.77
N SER A 41 -17.50 -11.60 -10.50
CA SER A 41 -17.39 -10.31 -9.83
C SER A 41 -15.91 -9.90 -9.74
N GLN A 42 -15.62 -8.63 -9.99
CA GLN A 42 -14.26 -8.08 -9.97
C GLN A 42 -13.34 -8.81 -10.97
N VAL A 43 -13.78 -8.84 -12.24
CA VAL A 43 -13.07 -9.55 -13.32
C VAL A 43 -11.63 -9.08 -13.52
N LEU A 44 -11.35 -7.79 -13.28
CA LEU A 44 -10.02 -7.21 -13.38
C LEU A 44 -9.16 -7.47 -12.15
N ASP A 45 -9.75 -7.77 -11.00
CA ASP A 45 -9.02 -8.10 -9.77
C ASP A 45 -8.54 -9.56 -9.86
N ASN A 46 -7.32 -9.77 -10.33
CA ASN A 46 -6.77 -11.10 -10.60
C ASN A 46 -6.23 -11.82 -9.37
N MET A 47 -5.94 -11.11 -8.30
CA MET A 47 -5.48 -11.69 -7.04
C MET A 47 -6.64 -12.10 -6.14
N ASP A 48 -6.54 -13.26 -5.49
CA ASP A 48 -7.54 -13.66 -4.49
C ASP A 48 -7.65 -12.63 -3.35
N LEU A 49 -6.53 -11.99 -2.99
CA LEU A 49 -6.47 -10.92 -1.99
C LEU A 49 -7.26 -9.67 -2.39
N GLU A 50 -7.22 -9.28 -3.67
CA GLU A 50 -8.00 -8.16 -4.18
C GLU A 50 -9.49 -8.42 -4.01
N ARG A 51 -9.94 -9.63 -4.38
CA ARG A 51 -11.35 -10.05 -4.25
C ARG A 51 -11.82 -10.18 -2.81
N GLU A 52 -10.98 -10.74 -1.93
CA GLU A 52 -11.31 -10.92 -0.51
C GLU A 52 -11.40 -9.57 0.22
N ARG A 53 -10.52 -8.63 -0.10
CA ARG A 53 -10.47 -7.31 0.53
C ARG A 53 -11.34 -6.26 -0.17
N GLY A 54 -11.83 -6.56 -1.39
CA GLY A 54 -12.63 -5.62 -2.19
C GLY A 54 -11.86 -4.40 -2.68
N ILE A 55 -10.53 -4.50 -2.81
CA ILE A 55 -9.66 -3.40 -3.25
C ILE A 55 -8.78 -3.84 -4.41
N THR A 56 -8.56 -2.97 -5.38
CA THR A 56 -7.55 -3.16 -6.42
C THR A 56 -6.16 -2.85 -5.85
N ILE A 57 -5.25 -3.79 -5.96
CA ILE A 57 -3.86 -3.67 -5.49
C ILE A 57 -2.96 -3.30 -6.64
N LYS A 58 -3.10 -4.00 -7.77
CA LYS A 58 -2.30 -3.80 -8.97
C LYS A 58 -3.14 -3.33 -10.14
N SER A 59 -2.64 -2.35 -10.87
CA SER A 59 -3.30 -1.85 -12.08
C SER A 59 -3.44 -2.96 -13.12
N GLN A 60 -4.62 -3.07 -13.71
CA GLN A 60 -4.93 -4.00 -14.79
C GLN A 60 -5.39 -3.23 -16.02
N ALA A 61 -4.98 -3.68 -17.19
CA ALA A 61 -5.43 -3.09 -18.43
C ALA A 61 -6.29 -4.09 -19.21
N VAL A 62 -7.33 -3.58 -19.86
CA VAL A 62 -8.18 -4.38 -20.76
C VAL A 62 -8.58 -3.56 -21.97
N ARG A 63 -8.48 -4.17 -23.13
CA ARG A 63 -8.96 -3.62 -24.39
C ARG A 63 -10.37 -4.11 -24.64
N ILE A 64 -11.27 -3.17 -24.90
CA ILE A 64 -12.69 -3.36 -25.12
C ILE A 64 -13.05 -2.78 -26.48
N VAL A 65 -13.92 -3.45 -27.23
CA VAL A 65 -14.51 -2.91 -28.46
C VAL A 65 -15.93 -2.48 -28.16
N TYR A 66 -16.25 -1.22 -28.40
CA TYR A 66 -17.58 -0.66 -28.18
C TYR A 66 -18.17 -0.11 -29.45
N LYS A 67 -19.38 -0.54 -29.77
CA LYS A 67 -20.17 0.02 -30.88
C LYS A 67 -21.06 1.15 -30.36
N ALA A 68 -20.68 2.38 -30.67
CA ALA A 68 -21.37 3.57 -30.19
C ALA A 68 -22.67 3.86 -30.95
N ASN A 69 -23.47 4.79 -30.43
CA ASN A 69 -24.75 5.21 -31.02
C ASN A 69 -24.59 5.90 -32.39
N ASP A 70 -23.39 6.40 -32.71
CA ASP A 70 -23.04 6.92 -34.04
C ASP A 70 -22.89 5.80 -35.11
N GLY A 71 -22.94 4.54 -34.68
CA GLY A 71 -22.78 3.36 -35.50
C GLY A 71 -21.37 2.90 -35.76
N GLU A 72 -20.38 3.66 -35.25
CA GLU A 72 -18.96 3.37 -35.36
C GLU A 72 -18.44 2.47 -34.22
N GLU A 73 -17.34 1.76 -34.48
CA GLU A 73 -16.67 0.96 -33.47
C GLU A 73 -15.48 1.72 -32.86
N TYR A 74 -15.45 1.79 -31.54
CA TYR A 74 -14.39 2.40 -30.78
C TYR A 74 -13.60 1.35 -29.99
N ILE A 75 -12.32 1.62 -29.81
CA ILE A 75 -11.42 0.81 -28.99
C ILE A 75 -11.21 1.54 -27.68
N PHE A 76 -11.66 0.95 -26.59
CA PHE A 76 -11.45 1.41 -25.24
C PHE A 76 -10.29 0.63 -24.62
N ASN A 77 -9.27 1.30 -24.17
CA ASN A 77 -8.24 0.74 -23.31
C ASN A 77 -8.53 1.24 -21.89
N LEU A 78 -9.20 0.40 -21.12
CA LEU A 78 -9.49 0.66 -19.71
C LEU A 78 -8.30 0.21 -18.89
N ILE A 79 -7.75 1.12 -18.08
CA ILE A 79 -6.72 0.83 -17.09
C ILE A 79 -7.34 0.99 -15.71
N ASP A 80 -7.56 -0.12 -15.01
CA ASP A 80 -8.07 -0.10 -13.65
C ASP A 80 -6.96 0.28 -12.68
N THR A 81 -7.23 1.19 -11.74
CA THR A 81 -6.24 1.76 -10.83
C THR A 81 -6.57 1.43 -9.38
N PRO A 82 -5.57 1.27 -8.49
CA PRO A 82 -5.84 1.20 -7.06
C PRO A 82 -6.59 2.44 -6.55
N GLY A 83 -7.36 2.28 -5.48
CA GLY A 83 -8.09 3.38 -4.84
C GLY A 83 -7.54 3.81 -3.48
N HIS A 84 -6.49 3.15 -2.97
CA HIS A 84 -5.94 3.39 -1.63
C HIS A 84 -4.70 4.29 -1.66
N VAL A 85 -4.53 5.14 -0.64
CA VAL A 85 -3.41 6.09 -0.53
C VAL A 85 -2.03 5.44 -0.64
N ASP A 86 -1.85 4.25 -0.09
CA ASP A 86 -0.57 3.51 -0.16
C ASP A 86 -0.14 3.20 -1.60
N PHE A 87 -1.09 3.19 -2.54
CA PHE A 87 -0.85 2.87 -3.95
C PHE A 87 -0.89 4.07 -4.89
N ASN A 88 -0.81 5.30 -4.38
CA ASN A 88 -0.81 6.53 -5.20
C ASN A 88 0.25 6.49 -6.31
N TYR A 89 1.35 5.78 -6.09
CA TYR A 89 2.38 5.58 -7.10
C TYR A 89 1.90 4.73 -8.29
N GLU A 90 1.15 3.65 -8.04
CA GLU A 90 0.52 2.83 -9.08
C GLU A 90 -0.54 3.63 -9.84
N VAL A 91 -1.31 4.47 -9.13
CA VAL A 91 -2.28 5.38 -9.74
C VAL A 91 -1.59 6.33 -10.70
N SER A 92 -0.54 7.04 -10.25
CA SER A 92 0.21 7.99 -11.09
C SER A 92 0.77 7.37 -12.37
N ARG A 93 1.27 6.13 -12.30
CA ARG A 93 1.76 5.40 -13.48
C ARG A 93 0.65 5.10 -14.48
N SER A 94 -0.48 4.67 -13.98
CA SER A 94 -1.64 4.32 -14.82
C SER A 94 -2.22 5.56 -15.49
N LEU A 95 -2.30 6.68 -14.76
CA LEU A 95 -2.74 7.97 -15.28
C LEU A 95 -1.87 8.43 -16.46
N ALA A 96 -0.56 8.30 -16.38
CA ALA A 96 0.36 8.68 -17.47
C ALA A 96 0.15 7.87 -18.77
N ALA A 97 -0.52 6.72 -18.70
CA ALA A 97 -0.87 5.91 -19.87
C ALA A 97 -2.26 6.24 -20.43
N CYS A 98 -3.00 7.19 -19.84
CA CYS A 98 -4.37 7.55 -20.20
C CYS A 98 -4.44 8.92 -20.89
N ASP A 99 -5.58 9.17 -21.56
CA ASP A 99 -5.97 10.46 -22.13
C ASP A 99 -7.15 11.07 -21.36
N GLY A 100 -7.82 10.27 -20.51
CA GLY A 100 -8.88 10.71 -19.63
C GLY A 100 -9.06 9.83 -18.42
N ALA A 101 -9.82 10.30 -17.44
CA ALA A 101 -10.16 9.59 -16.23
C ALA A 101 -11.65 9.68 -15.92
N ILE A 102 -12.27 8.56 -15.57
CA ILE A 102 -13.64 8.52 -15.05
C ILE A 102 -13.56 8.69 -13.53
N LEU A 103 -14.15 9.75 -13.01
CA LEU A 103 -14.26 10.00 -11.57
C LEU A 103 -15.58 9.45 -11.05
N VAL A 104 -15.54 8.37 -10.29
CA VAL A 104 -16.74 7.78 -9.69
C VAL A 104 -16.95 8.33 -8.29
N VAL A 105 -18.10 8.97 -8.08
CA VAL A 105 -18.51 9.53 -6.79
C VAL A 105 -19.79 8.86 -6.31
N ASP A 106 -19.83 8.46 -5.05
CA ASP A 106 -21.00 7.88 -4.40
C ASP A 106 -22.07 8.95 -4.17
N ALA A 107 -23.30 8.71 -4.66
CA ALA A 107 -24.43 9.63 -4.52
C ALA A 107 -24.86 9.91 -3.07
N ALA A 108 -24.47 9.06 -2.12
CA ALA A 108 -24.78 9.24 -0.69
C ALA A 108 -23.63 9.89 0.07
N GLN A 109 -22.38 9.48 -0.20
CA GLN A 109 -21.19 9.95 0.52
C GLN A 109 -20.63 11.26 -0.05
N GLY A 110 -20.70 11.44 -1.39
CA GLY A 110 -20.11 12.61 -2.05
C GLY A 110 -18.58 12.55 -2.16
N ILE A 111 -17.93 13.70 -2.16
CA ILE A 111 -16.47 13.83 -2.28
C ILE A 111 -15.79 13.41 -0.96
N GLU A 112 -14.73 12.63 -1.07
CA GLU A 112 -13.87 12.19 0.02
C GLU A 112 -12.42 12.69 -0.21
N ALA A 113 -11.54 12.64 0.82
CA ALA A 113 -10.17 13.14 0.73
C ALA A 113 -9.38 12.51 -0.44
N GLN A 114 -9.49 11.20 -0.62
CA GLN A 114 -8.86 10.49 -1.74
C GLN A 114 -9.46 10.86 -3.10
N THR A 115 -10.72 11.29 -3.15
CA THR A 115 -11.34 11.80 -4.38
C THR A 115 -10.58 13.02 -4.87
N LEU A 116 -10.32 13.97 -3.98
CA LEU A 116 -9.57 15.19 -4.31
C LEU A 116 -8.14 14.86 -4.73
N ALA A 117 -7.43 14.04 -3.96
CA ALA A 117 -6.06 13.64 -4.28
C ALA A 117 -5.95 12.98 -5.66
N ASN A 118 -6.84 12.05 -5.98
CA ASN A 118 -6.86 11.37 -7.28
C ASN A 118 -7.20 12.32 -8.45
N VAL A 119 -8.11 13.27 -8.24
CA VAL A 119 -8.42 14.29 -9.26
C VAL A 119 -7.23 15.20 -9.51
N TYR A 120 -6.56 15.68 -8.47
CA TYR A 120 -5.36 16.50 -8.64
C TYR A 120 -4.25 15.74 -9.37
N LEU A 121 -4.04 14.46 -9.05
CA LEU A 121 -3.11 13.61 -9.79
C LEU A 121 -3.50 13.48 -11.28
N ALA A 122 -4.78 13.34 -11.59
CA ALA A 122 -5.25 13.28 -12.98
C ALA A 122 -5.02 14.61 -13.72
N LEU A 123 -5.28 15.74 -13.07
CA LEU A 123 -5.04 17.08 -13.63
C LEU A 123 -3.55 17.37 -13.82
N ASP A 124 -2.68 16.90 -12.92
CA ASP A 124 -1.22 17.02 -13.07
C ASP A 124 -0.68 16.25 -14.30
N HIS A 125 -1.43 15.26 -14.77
CA HIS A 125 -1.15 14.51 -16.01
C HIS A 125 -1.91 15.05 -17.23
N ASP A 126 -2.52 16.23 -17.13
CA ASP A 126 -3.33 16.87 -18.20
C ASP A 126 -4.49 15.96 -18.71
N LEU A 127 -5.11 15.17 -17.83
CA LEU A 127 -6.21 14.30 -18.21
C LEU A 127 -7.56 15.02 -18.17
N ASP A 128 -8.42 14.72 -19.14
CA ASP A 128 -9.84 15.09 -19.08
C ASP A 128 -10.55 14.21 -18.04
N VAL A 129 -11.12 14.83 -17.01
CA VAL A 129 -11.80 14.12 -15.92
C VAL A 129 -13.31 14.13 -16.17
N LEU A 130 -13.92 12.94 -16.25
CA LEU A 130 -15.32 12.71 -16.48
C LEU A 130 -16.02 12.26 -15.19
N PRO A 131 -16.81 13.14 -14.51
CA PRO A 131 -17.54 12.76 -13.30
C PRO A 131 -18.69 11.80 -13.61
N VAL A 132 -18.89 10.81 -12.73
CA VAL A 132 -19.98 9.84 -12.77
C VAL A 132 -20.53 9.66 -11.36
N ILE A 133 -21.84 9.86 -11.18
CA ILE A 133 -22.53 9.74 -9.90
C ILE A 133 -23.09 8.32 -9.78
N ASN A 134 -22.50 7.54 -8.87
CA ASN A 134 -22.86 6.14 -8.67
C ASN A 134 -23.74 5.91 -7.44
N LYS A 135 -24.34 4.73 -7.36
CA LYS A 135 -25.19 4.24 -6.26
C LYS A 135 -26.49 5.04 -6.08
N ILE A 136 -27.08 5.52 -7.18
CA ILE A 136 -28.37 6.24 -7.14
C ILE A 136 -29.54 5.34 -6.69
N ASP A 137 -29.31 4.03 -6.59
CA ASP A 137 -30.26 3.04 -6.06
C ASP A 137 -30.37 3.04 -4.54
N LEU A 138 -29.47 3.71 -3.84
CA LEU A 138 -29.53 3.80 -2.38
C LEU A 138 -30.62 4.77 -1.91
N PRO A 139 -31.35 4.44 -0.81
CA PRO A 139 -32.37 5.35 -0.25
C PRO A 139 -31.81 6.70 0.24
N SER A 140 -30.50 6.74 0.57
CA SER A 140 -29.77 7.92 1.02
C SER A 140 -29.09 8.70 -0.10
N ALA A 141 -29.31 8.31 -1.38
CA ALA A 141 -28.68 8.96 -2.50
C ALA A 141 -29.24 10.37 -2.75
N GLU A 142 -28.34 11.34 -2.87
CA GLU A 142 -28.64 12.75 -3.17
C GLU A 142 -27.81 13.22 -4.37
N PRO A 143 -28.11 12.73 -5.61
CA PRO A 143 -27.30 13.00 -6.79
C PRO A 143 -27.12 14.49 -7.09
N ASP A 144 -28.17 15.31 -6.91
CA ASP A 144 -28.12 16.74 -7.19
C ASP A 144 -27.18 17.47 -6.23
N ARG A 145 -27.14 17.07 -4.95
CA ARG A 145 -26.19 17.59 -3.97
C ARG A 145 -24.76 17.28 -4.39
N VAL A 146 -24.50 16.03 -4.77
CA VAL A 146 -23.16 15.58 -5.17
C VAL A 146 -22.69 16.26 -6.46
N VAL A 147 -23.58 16.53 -7.41
CA VAL A 147 -23.26 17.33 -8.61
C VAL A 147 -22.77 18.72 -8.20
N ASN A 148 -23.53 19.43 -7.35
CA ASN A 148 -23.14 20.75 -6.87
C ASN A 148 -21.81 20.70 -6.10
N GLU A 149 -21.61 19.67 -5.27
CA GLU A 149 -20.37 19.47 -4.51
C GLU A 149 -19.17 19.30 -5.45
N ILE A 150 -19.29 18.56 -6.55
CA ILE A 150 -18.21 18.40 -7.54
C ILE A 150 -17.90 19.74 -8.23
N GLU A 151 -18.93 20.51 -8.62
CA GLU A 151 -18.75 21.80 -9.27
C GLU A 151 -18.14 22.86 -8.33
N ASP A 152 -18.60 22.93 -7.08
CA ASP A 152 -18.19 23.95 -6.12
C ASP A 152 -16.79 23.63 -5.51
N VAL A 153 -16.50 22.35 -5.24
CA VAL A 153 -15.28 21.93 -4.51
C VAL A 153 -14.14 21.63 -5.47
N ILE A 154 -14.42 20.91 -6.56
CA ILE A 154 -13.39 20.48 -7.51
C ILE A 154 -13.28 21.46 -8.69
N GLY A 155 -14.39 22.11 -9.05
CA GLY A 155 -14.48 22.99 -10.23
C GLY A 155 -14.66 22.23 -11.55
N LEU A 156 -15.09 20.98 -11.51
CA LEU A 156 -15.41 20.18 -12.70
C LEU A 156 -16.89 20.36 -13.06
N GLU A 157 -17.20 20.53 -14.35
CA GLU A 157 -18.57 20.51 -14.83
C GLU A 157 -19.21 19.14 -14.59
N ALA A 158 -20.28 19.06 -13.80
CA ALA A 158 -20.93 17.82 -13.41
C ALA A 158 -22.46 17.80 -13.65
N HIS A 159 -23.05 18.89 -14.14
CA HIS A 159 -24.50 18.98 -14.38
C HIS A 159 -25.05 17.92 -15.35
N ASP A 160 -24.23 17.47 -16.30
CA ASP A 160 -24.54 16.42 -17.28
C ASP A 160 -23.85 15.08 -16.95
N ALA A 161 -23.30 14.94 -15.73
CA ALA A 161 -22.67 13.70 -15.28
C ALA A 161 -23.69 12.54 -15.26
N PRO A 162 -23.34 11.37 -15.82
CA PRO A 162 -24.19 10.19 -15.78
C PRO A 162 -24.53 9.81 -14.33
N ARG A 163 -25.80 9.59 -14.07
CA ARG A 163 -26.32 9.13 -12.77
C ARG A 163 -26.63 7.66 -12.88
N ILE A 164 -25.79 6.83 -12.28
CA ILE A 164 -25.79 5.40 -12.49
C ILE A 164 -25.99 4.59 -11.21
N SER A 165 -26.35 3.34 -11.39
CA SER A 165 -26.14 2.29 -10.41
C SER A 165 -25.30 1.19 -11.06
N ALA A 166 -24.02 1.15 -10.74
CA ALA A 166 -23.14 0.07 -11.20
C ALA A 166 -23.63 -1.30 -10.70
N LYS A 167 -24.22 -1.36 -9.49
CA LYS A 167 -24.79 -2.58 -8.93
C LYS A 167 -25.92 -3.16 -9.78
N THR A 168 -26.84 -2.32 -10.24
CA THR A 168 -28.02 -2.76 -11.02
C THR A 168 -27.81 -2.68 -12.54
N GLY A 169 -26.73 -2.05 -13.01
CA GLY A 169 -26.44 -1.81 -14.42
C GLY A 169 -27.24 -0.65 -15.03
N LEU A 170 -27.86 0.19 -14.20
CA LEU A 170 -28.65 1.32 -14.65
C LEU A 170 -27.78 2.42 -15.24
N ASN A 171 -28.15 2.96 -16.42
CA ASN A 171 -27.52 4.08 -17.11
C ASN A 171 -26.05 3.90 -17.49
N ILE A 172 -25.52 2.68 -17.55
CA ILE A 172 -24.11 2.42 -17.92
C ILE A 172 -23.82 2.87 -19.35
N GLU A 173 -24.82 2.79 -20.25
CA GLU A 173 -24.66 3.22 -21.65
C GLU A 173 -24.38 4.72 -21.78
N GLU A 174 -24.89 5.55 -20.86
CA GLU A 174 -24.59 6.98 -20.83
C GLU A 174 -23.11 7.23 -20.56
N VAL A 175 -22.50 6.43 -19.67
CA VAL A 175 -21.06 6.49 -19.40
C VAL A 175 -20.26 6.12 -20.65
N LEU A 176 -20.62 5.05 -21.34
CA LEU A 176 -19.94 4.60 -22.56
C LEU A 176 -19.99 5.66 -23.67
N GLU A 177 -21.16 6.30 -23.89
CA GLU A 177 -21.30 7.38 -24.85
C GLU A 177 -20.53 8.65 -24.45
N GLN A 178 -20.47 8.98 -23.16
CA GLN A 178 -19.67 10.10 -22.72
C GLN A 178 -18.16 9.83 -22.86
N ILE A 179 -17.68 8.60 -22.69
CA ILE A 179 -16.30 8.20 -22.99
C ILE A 179 -15.99 8.50 -24.46
N VAL A 180 -16.87 8.12 -25.39
CA VAL A 180 -16.69 8.38 -26.83
C VAL A 180 -16.59 9.87 -27.14
N THR A 181 -17.46 10.69 -26.52
CA THR A 181 -17.63 12.10 -26.88
C THR A 181 -16.72 13.05 -26.13
N LYS A 182 -16.39 12.76 -24.87
CA LYS A 182 -15.64 13.68 -23.99
C LYS A 182 -14.17 13.30 -23.81
N ILE A 183 -13.81 12.02 -23.84
CA ILE A 183 -12.40 11.63 -23.74
C ILE A 183 -11.75 11.79 -25.12
N PRO A 184 -10.64 12.56 -25.23
CA PRO A 184 -10.00 12.78 -26.51
C PRO A 184 -9.36 11.51 -27.07
N ALA A 185 -9.24 11.44 -28.39
CA ALA A 185 -8.43 10.43 -29.03
C ALA A 185 -6.94 10.69 -28.75
N PRO A 186 -6.12 9.62 -28.58
CA PRO A 186 -4.71 9.78 -28.36
C PRO A 186 -4.05 10.48 -29.56
N GLN A 187 -3.06 11.33 -29.25
CA GLN A 187 -2.27 11.99 -30.26
C GLN A 187 -0.97 11.23 -30.51
N GLY A 188 -0.30 11.50 -31.62
CA GLY A 188 0.97 10.89 -31.97
C GLY A 188 1.09 10.63 -33.47
N ASP A 189 2.33 10.58 -33.97
CA ASP A 189 2.64 10.31 -35.38
C ASP A 189 3.14 8.87 -35.54
N VAL A 190 2.37 8.05 -36.24
CA VAL A 190 2.73 6.63 -36.54
C VAL A 190 4.03 6.50 -37.37
N ASN A 191 4.43 7.56 -38.09
CA ASN A 191 5.62 7.55 -38.94
C ASN A 191 6.86 8.14 -38.23
N ALA A 192 6.68 8.72 -37.05
CA ALA A 192 7.79 9.21 -36.22
C ALA A 192 8.66 8.03 -35.69
N PRO A 193 9.85 8.29 -35.15
CA PRO A 193 10.61 7.31 -34.39
C PRO A 193 9.79 6.75 -33.24
N LEU A 194 9.93 5.45 -32.96
CA LEU A 194 9.24 4.81 -31.84
C LEU A 194 9.53 5.53 -30.52
N LYS A 195 8.49 5.86 -29.81
CA LYS A 195 8.51 6.44 -28.48
C LYS A 195 7.37 5.85 -27.66
N ALA A 196 7.68 4.90 -26.78
CA ALA A 196 6.69 4.24 -25.96
C ALA A 196 7.04 4.34 -24.48
N LEU A 197 6.04 4.66 -23.65
CA LEU A 197 6.17 4.76 -22.19
C LEU A 197 5.93 3.39 -21.56
N ILE A 198 6.84 2.95 -20.71
CA ILE A 198 6.63 1.78 -19.85
C ILE A 198 5.85 2.25 -18.61
N PHE A 199 4.59 1.83 -18.47
CA PHE A 199 3.81 2.18 -17.29
C PHE A 199 3.76 1.06 -16.25
N ASP A 200 4.00 -0.22 -16.64
CA ASP A 200 4.12 -1.35 -15.72
C ASP A 200 4.93 -2.48 -16.35
N SER A 201 5.25 -3.50 -15.56
CA SER A 201 5.87 -4.74 -16.04
C SER A 201 5.55 -5.90 -15.11
N ILE A 202 5.53 -7.11 -15.67
CA ILE A 202 5.41 -8.35 -14.91
C ILE A 202 6.48 -9.34 -15.33
N TYR A 203 6.83 -10.22 -14.42
CA TYR A 203 7.73 -11.34 -14.73
C TYR A 203 6.91 -12.62 -14.93
N ASP A 204 7.10 -13.24 -16.07
CA ASP A 204 6.56 -14.56 -16.42
C ASP A 204 7.70 -15.57 -16.51
N ALA A 205 7.54 -16.74 -15.88
CA ALA A 205 8.59 -17.76 -15.83
C ALA A 205 9.00 -18.30 -17.22
N TYR A 206 8.11 -18.18 -18.21
CA TYR A 206 8.33 -18.69 -19.57
C TYR A 206 8.72 -17.60 -20.56
N LYS A 207 8.07 -16.43 -20.47
CA LYS A 207 8.27 -15.30 -21.39
C LYS A 207 9.33 -14.30 -20.91
N GLY A 208 9.77 -14.39 -19.66
CA GLY A 208 10.62 -13.39 -19.02
C GLY A 208 9.84 -12.14 -18.63
N VAL A 209 10.46 -10.97 -18.68
CA VAL A 209 9.79 -9.70 -18.38
C VAL A 209 8.86 -9.33 -19.52
N ILE A 210 7.58 -9.15 -19.20
CA ILE A 210 6.56 -8.61 -20.09
C ILE A 210 6.39 -7.13 -19.74
N VAL A 211 6.71 -6.25 -20.67
CA VAL A 211 6.66 -4.80 -20.50
C VAL A 211 5.30 -4.29 -20.95
N PHE A 212 4.60 -3.55 -20.08
CA PHE A 212 3.34 -2.89 -20.40
C PHE A 212 3.65 -1.48 -20.86
N CYS A 213 3.21 -1.13 -22.06
CA CYS A 213 3.56 0.14 -22.64
C CYS A 213 2.38 0.84 -23.34
N ARG A 214 2.47 2.17 -23.37
CA ARG A 214 1.69 3.02 -24.25
C ARG A 214 2.61 3.58 -25.33
N VAL A 215 2.26 3.34 -26.59
CA VAL A 215 2.98 3.90 -27.73
C VAL A 215 2.52 5.34 -27.92
N MET A 216 3.42 6.30 -27.73
CA MET A 216 3.16 7.73 -27.92
C MET A 216 3.34 8.10 -29.40
N ASP A 217 4.48 7.72 -29.99
CA ASP A 217 4.82 7.92 -31.40
C ASP A 217 5.38 6.65 -32.02
N GLY A 218 5.30 6.56 -33.34
CA GLY A 218 5.89 5.47 -34.12
C GLY A 218 5.10 4.18 -34.06
N ARG A 219 5.81 3.08 -34.23
CA ARG A 219 5.26 1.72 -34.20
C ARG A 219 6.30 0.72 -33.73
N VAL A 220 5.83 -0.38 -33.14
CA VAL A 220 6.64 -1.52 -32.73
C VAL A 220 5.96 -2.81 -33.15
N LYS A 221 6.75 -3.76 -33.67
CA LYS A 221 6.31 -5.09 -34.10
C LYS A 221 7.34 -6.15 -33.76
N LYS A 222 6.97 -7.40 -33.89
CA LYS A 222 7.91 -8.52 -33.77
C LYS A 222 9.14 -8.30 -34.67
N GLY A 223 10.34 -8.56 -34.12
CA GLY A 223 11.63 -8.38 -34.79
C GLY A 223 12.20 -6.96 -34.74
N THR A 224 11.46 -5.98 -34.20
CA THR A 224 12.01 -4.62 -33.99
C THR A 224 13.14 -4.66 -32.98
N GLN A 225 14.30 -4.08 -33.31
CA GLN A 225 15.39 -3.88 -32.36
C GLN A 225 15.07 -2.65 -31.51
N ILE A 226 14.72 -2.89 -30.23
CA ILE A 226 14.35 -1.83 -29.30
C ILE A 226 15.51 -1.51 -28.35
N ARG A 227 15.49 -0.28 -27.85
CA ARG A 227 16.41 0.24 -26.84
C ARG A 227 15.63 0.87 -25.71
N MET A 228 15.98 0.52 -24.48
CA MET A 228 15.53 1.19 -23.25
C MET A 228 16.39 2.44 -23.05
N MET A 229 15.80 3.63 -22.99
CA MET A 229 16.59 4.88 -23.00
C MET A 229 17.31 5.13 -21.67
N ALA A 230 16.70 4.79 -20.52
CA ALA A 230 17.31 5.01 -19.21
C ALA A 230 18.41 4.00 -18.87
N THR A 231 18.23 2.72 -19.23
CA THR A 231 19.20 1.67 -18.93
C THR A 231 20.21 1.45 -20.06
N GLY A 232 19.88 1.89 -21.28
CA GLY A 232 20.68 1.64 -22.48
C GLY A 232 20.59 0.19 -22.99
N PHE A 233 19.79 -0.66 -22.36
CA PHE A 233 19.62 -2.05 -22.75
C PHE A 233 18.95 -2.18 -24.11
N THR A 234 19.48 -3.06 -24.96
CA THR A 234 18.98 -3.30 -26.32
C THR A 234 18.57 -4.76 -26.48
N THR A 235 17.47 -5.00 -27.16
CA THR A 235 16.95 -6.35 -27.39
C THR A 235 16.01 -6.38 -28.58
N GLU A 236 15.76 -7.58 -29.11
CA GLU A 236 14.79 -7.81 -30.17
C GLU A 236 13.42 -8.16 -29.61
N VAL A 237 12.37 -7.55 -30.14
CA VAL A 237 10.99 -7.83 -29.80
C VAL A 237 10.58 -9.21 -30.28
N VAL A 238 10.16 -10.08 -29.36
CA VAL A 238 9.68 -11.43 -29.66
C VAL A 238 8.20 -11.44 -30.01
N GLU A 239 7.40 -10.69 -29.25
CA GLU A 239 5.96 -10.61 -29.42
C GLU A 239 5.46 -9.23 -28.96
N VAL A 240 4.46 -8.70 -29.63
CA VAL A 240 3.65 -7.56 -29.20
C VAL A 240 2.18 -7.95 -29.16
N GLY A 241 1.42 -7.31 -28.32
CA GLY A 241 -0.02 -7.59 -28.21
C GLY A 241 -0.75 -6.61 -27.32
N TYR A 242 -2.03 -6.88 -27.09
CA TYR A 242 -2.90 -6.08 -26.24
C TYR A 242 -3.52 -6.94 -25.13
N PHE A 243 -4.14 -6.29 -24.17
CA PHE A 243 -4.72 -6.94 -23.00
C PHE A 243 -6.18 -7.33 -23.28
N GLY A 244 -6.48 -8.62 -23.23
CA GLY A 244 -7.84 -9.11 -23.09
C GLY A 244 -8.24 -9.19 -21.61
N ALA A 245 -9.48 -9.56 -21.33
CA ALA A 245 -9.92 -9.80 -19.97
C ALA A 245 -9.21 -11.06 -19.40
N GLY A 246 -8.19 -10.83 -18.56
CA GLY A 246 -7.40 -11.88 -17.95
C GLY A 246 -6.43 -12.63 -18.88
N GLN A 247 -6.15 -12.15 -20.09
CA GLN A 247 -5.26 -12.81 -21.04
C GLN A 247 -4.48 -11.84 -21.94
N PHE A 248 -3.31 -12.26 -22.42
CA PHE A 248 -2.50 -11.55 -23.40
C PHE A 248 -2.87 -11.99 -24.82
N ILE A 249 -3.26 -11.05 -25.68
CA ILE A 249 -3.65 -11.33 -27.05
C ILE A 249 -2.59 -10.78 -28.00
N PRO A 250 -1.86 -11.63 -28.73
CA PRO A 250 -0.85 -11.18 -29.70
C PRO A 250 -1.49 -10.39 -30.84
N CYS A 251 -0.73 -9.42 -31.37
CA CYS A 251 -1.10 -8.69 -32.58
C CYS A 251 0.12 -8.46 -33.48
N ASP A 252 -0.11 -7.97 -34.68
CA ASP A 252 0.96 -7.77 -35.67
C ASP A 252 1.87 -6.59 -35.30
N GLU A 253 1.28 -5.50 -34.82
CA GLU A 253 1.99 -4.28 -34.44
C GLU A 253 1.22 -3.46 -33.40
N LEU A 254 1.94 -2.66 -32.62
CA LEU A 254 1.40 -1.57 -31.82
C LEU A 254 1.83 -0.25 -32.46
N THR A 255 0.86 0.65 -32.67
CA THR A 255 1.07 1.98 -33.27
C THR A 255 0.77 3.10 -32.30
N ALA A 256 1.15 4.33 -32.64
CA ALA A 256 0.87 5.52 -31.85
C ALA A 256 -0.57 5.56 -31.32
N GLY A 257 -0.74 5.84 -30.04
CA GLY A 257 -2.01 5.86 -29.32
C GLY A 257 -2.43 4.51 -28.71
N MET A 258 -1.79 3.39 -29.05
CA MET A 258 -2.16 2.08 -28.54
C MET A 258 -1.52 1.78 -27.18
N VAL A 259 -2.29 1.12 -26.33
CA VAL A 259 -1.85 0.48 -25.10
C VAL A 259 -1.71 -1.03 -25.33
N GLY A 260 -0.58 -1.60 -24.91
CA GLY A 260 -0.33 -3.02 -25.09
C GLY A 260 0.93 -3.50 -24.36
N TYR A 261 1.40 -4.67 -24.74
CA TYR A 261 2.57 -5.28 -24.14
C TYR A 261 3.64 -5.64 -25.17
N ILE A 262 4.88 -5.71 -24.69
CA ILE A 262 6.05 -6.14 -25.44
C ILE A 262 6.72 -7.26 -24.66
N THR A 263 7.06 -8.37 -25.33
CA THR A 263 7.97 -9.40 -24.82
C THR A 263 9.26 -9.40 -25.63
N ALA A 264 10.38 -9.46 -24.94
CA ALA A 264 11.69 -9.34 -25.59
C ALA A 264 12.77 -10.24 -24.93
N SER A 265 12.35 -11.35 -24.31
CA SER A 265 13.25 -12.31 -23.61
C SER A 265 14.17 -11.66 -22.58
N ILE A 266 13.71 -10.61 -21.94
CA ILE A 266 14.45 -9.89 -20.90
C ILE A 266 14.44 -10.74 -19.62
N LYS A 267 15.64 -11.07 -19.13
CA LYS A 267 15.81 -11.97 -17.98
C LYS A 267 16.00 -11.21 -16.66
N ASN A 268 16.59 -10.01 -16.73
CA ASN A 268 16.86 -9.19 -15.58
C ASN A 268 15.93 -7.99 -15.56
N LEU A 269 15.26 -7.74 -14.44
CA LEU A 269 14.43 -6.55 -14.27
C LEU A 269 15.24 -5.26 -14.20
N GLY A 270 16.51 -5.35 -13.79
CA GLY A 270 17.40 -4.19 -13.83
C GLY A 270 17.59 -3.60 -15.23
N ASP A 271 17.29 -4.38 -16.28
CA ASP A 271 17.39 -3.98 -17.69
C ASP A 271 16.18 -3.16 -18.15
N THR A 272 15.05 -3.25 -17.43
CA THR A 272 13.85 -2.46 -17.67
C THR A 272 13.44 -1.70 -16.41
N ARG A 273 12.98 -0.47 -16.57
CA ARG A 273 12.43 0.33 -15.46
C ARG A 273 11.08 0.85 -15.84
N VAL A 274 10.14 0.78 -14.92
CA VAL A 274 8.85 1.45 -15.09
C VAL A 274 9.10 2.96 -15.15
N GLY A 275 8.48 3.63 -16.14
CA GLY A 275 8.75 5.03 -16.47
C GLY A 275 9.87 5.24 -17.50
N ASP A 276 10.54 4.17 -17.95
CA ASP A 276 11.51 4.27 -19.03
C ASP A 276 10.81 4.43 -20.40
N THR A 277 11.56 4.92 -21.36
CA THR A 277 11.13 5.08 -22.75
C THR A 277 11.73 3.98 -23.62
N VAL A 278 10.87 3.25 -24.32
CA VAL A 278 11.26 2.31 -25.37
C VAL A 278 11.35 3.04 -26.69
N THR A 279 12.47 2.90 -27.38
CA THR A 279 12.66 3.45 -28.72
C THR A 279 13.23 2.41 -29.68
N ASP A 280 13.15 2.69 -30.98
CA ASP A 280 13.79 1.87 -32.01
C ASP A 280 15.32 2.12 -31.96
N ASN A 281 16.11 1.05 -31.87
CA ASN A 281 17.56 1.18 -31.78
C ASN A 281 18.22 1.67 -33.08
N GLU A 282 17.60 1.42 -34.23
CA GLU A 282 18.10 1.87 -35.55
C GLU A 282 17.71 3.32 -35.82
N ARG A 283 16.53 3.74 -35.32
CA ARG A 283 15.99 5.08 -35.49
C ARG A 283 15.47 5.61 -34.14
N PRO A 284 16.37 5.94 -33.19
CA PRO A 284 15.96 6.35 -31.86
C PRO A 284 15.26 7.70 -31.86
N CYS A 285 14.31 7.89 -30.93
CA CYS A 285 13.72 9.20 -30.66
C CYS A 285 14.76 10.13 -30.01
N ALA A 286 14.59 11.44 -30.22
CA ALA A 286 15.57 12.43 -29.75
C ALA A 286 15.57 12.59 -28.22
N GLU A 287 14.40 12.50 -27.59
CA GLU A 287 14.21 12.73 -26.16
C GLU A 287 13.37 11.63 -25.53
N ALA A 288 13.77 11.22 -24.32
CA ALA A 288 12.99 10.32 -23.50
C ALA A 288 11.73 11.02 -22.98
N LEU A 289 10.68 10.24 -22.71
CA LEU A 289 9.52 10.72 -21.99
C LEU A 289 9.89 11.06 -20.53
N PRO A 290 9.19 11.99 -19.89
CA PRO A 290 9.34 12.21 -18.46
C PRO A 290 9.14 10.89 -17.73
N GLY A 291 10.17 10.45 -17.01
CA GLY A 291 10.09 9.25 -16.19
C GLY A 291 9.36 9.49 -14.87
N TYR A 292 9.07 8.41 -14.16
CA TYR A 292 8.48 8.51 -12.82
C TYR A 292 9.54 8.83 -11.77
N LYS A 293 9.13 9.58 -10.75
CA LYS A 293 9.97 9.78 -9.56
C LYS A 293 10.19 8.43 -8.88
N LYS A 294 11.42 8.17 -8.42
CA LYS A 294 11.70 6.96 -7.64
C LYS A 294 10.94 7.07 -6.31
N VAL A 295 10.09 6.09 -6.06
CA VAL A 295 9.36 6.00 -4.79
C VAL A 295 10.31 5.53 -3.71
N GLN A 296 10.24 6.20 -2.56
CA GLN A 296 10.96 5.78 -1.36
C GLN A 296 9.98 5.11 -0.40
N PRO A 297 10.33 3.95 0.15
CA PRO A 297 9.53 3.34 1.19
C PRO A 297 9.35 4.28 2.39
N MET A 298 8.15 4.27 2.96
CA MET A 298 7.80 5.09 4.13
C MET A 298 7.80 4.28 5.41
N VAL A 299 7.50 2.99 5.32
CA VAL A 299 7.36 2.07 6.45
C VAL A 299 8.37 0.94 6.30
N TYR A 300 9.08 0.63 7.38
CA TYR A 300 10.07 -0.44 7.40
C TYR A 300 9.76 -1.43 8.52
N CYS A 301 9.90 -2.72 8.23
CA CYS A 301 9.90 -3.77 9.26
C CYS A 301 10.88 -4.89 8.90
N GLY A 302 11.28 -5.68 9.89
CA GLY A 302 12.03 -6.91 9.69
C GLY A 302 11.09 -8.07 9.38
N LEU A 303 11.38 -8.86 8.34
CA LEU A 303 10.71 -10.10 8.01
C LEU A 303 11.65 -11.28 8.26
N TYR A 304 11.24 -12.21 9.09
CA TYR A 304 12.04 -13.37 9.47
C TYR A 304 11.23 -14.65 9.23
N PRO A 305 11.83 -15.71 8.67
CA PRO A 305 11.15 -17.00 8.60
C PRO A 305 11.02 -17.58 10.01
N ALA A 306 9.86 -18.12 10.36
CA ALA A 306 9.64 -18.77 11.65
C ALA A 306 10.58 -19.99 11.84
N ASP A 307 10.92 -20.68 10.75
CA ASP A 307 11.99 -21.67 10.68
C ASP A 307 13.22 -21.05 9.98
N GLY A 308 14.28 -20.81 10.72
CA GLY A 308 15.52 -20.22 10.21
C GLY A 308 16.17 -20.99 9.05
N ALA A 309 15.88 -22.29 8.89
CA ALA A 309 16.33 -23.08 7.74
C ALA A 309 15.74 -22.59 6.41
N ARG A 310 14.62 -21.87 6.43
CA ARG A 310 13.92 -21.33 5.26
C ARG A 310 14.33 -19.92 4.85
N TYR A 311 15.44 -19.40 5.36
CA TYR A 311 15.98 -18.09 4.98
C TYR A 311 16.19 -17.95 3.46
N GLY A 312 16.71 -19.01 2.81
CA GLY A 312 16.89 -19.03 1.35
C GLY A 312 15.57 -18.94 0.59
N ASP A 313 14.54 -19.64 1.08
CA ASP A 313 13.20 -19.61 0.47
C ASP A 313 12.59 -18.20 0.57
N LEU A 314 12.76 -17.53 1.72
CA LEU A 314 12.28 -16.16 1.92
C LEU A 314 12.99 -15.17 0.98
N ARG A 315 14.30 -15.28 0.82
CA ARG A 315 15.05 -14.47 -0.15
C ARG A 315 14.51 -14.63 -1.55
N ASP A 316 14.39 -15.88 -2.01
CA ASP A 316 13.94 -16.19 -3.37
C ASP A 316 12.49 -15.72 -3.60
N ALA A 317 11.64 -15.77 -2.58
CA ALA A 317 10.29 -15.25 -2.62
C ALA A 317 10.25 -13.72 -2.73
N LEU A 318 11.04 -13.01 -1.89
CA LEU A 318 11.16 -11.56 -1.94
C LEU A 318 11.71 -11.07 -3.30
N GLU A 319 12.74 -11.73 -3.83
CA GLU A 319 13.26 -11.44 -5.18
C GLU A 319 12.16 -11.58 -6.24
N LYS A 320 11.37 -12.65 -6.21
CA LYS A 320 10.26 -12.85 -7.14
C LYS A 320 9.14 -11.82 -6.98
N LEU A 321 8.80 -11.45 -5.75
CA LEU A 321 7.81 -10.40 -5.50
C LEU A 321 8.27 -9.04 -6.01
N GLN A 322 9.54 -8.68 -5.77
CA GLN A 322 10.14 -7.44 -6.26
C GLN A 322 10.12 -7.34 -7.79
N LEU A 323 10.14 -8.48 -8.49
CA LEU A 323 9.97 -8.52 -9.94
C LEU A 323 8.62 -7.96 -10.40
N ASN A 324 7.58 -8.13 -9.61
CA ASN A 324 6.22 -7.69 -9.93
C ASN A 324 5.80 -6.44 -9.13
N ASP A 325 6.62 -6.02 -8.18
CA ASP A 325 6.39 -4.87 -7.32
C ASP A 325 7.68 -4.06 -7.15
N ALA A 326 7.87 -3.08 -8.00
CA ALA A 326 9.07 -2.24 -8.02
C ALA A 326 9.19 -1.31 -6.80
N SER A 327 8.15 -1.20 -5.98
CA SER A 327 8.14 -0.41 -4.75
C SER A 327 8.68 -1.18 -3.54
N LEU A 328 8.72 -2.52 -3.61
CA LEU A 328 9.26 -3.36 -2.55
C LEU A 328 10.78 -3.22 -2.48
N PHE A 329 11.26 -2.77 -1.34
CA PHE A 329 12.68 -2.73 -0.99
C PHE A 329 12.99 -3.79 0.06
N PHE A 330 14.12 -4.47 -0.05
CA PHE A 330 14.61 -5.36 1.01
C PHE A 330 16.13 -5.46 1.02
N GLU A 331 16.68 -5.65 2.20
CA GLU A 331 18.11 -5.90 2.44
C GLU A 331 18.29 -6.95 3.54
N PRO A 332 19.38 -7.73 3.53
CA PRO A 332 19.65 -8.72 4.58
C PRO A 332 19.77 -8.07 5.95
N GLU A 333 19.17 -8.69 6.94
CA GLU A 333 19.22 -8.27 8.35
C GLU A 333 19.44 -9.47 9.27
N THR A 334 20.00 -9.23 10.42
CA THR A 334 20.19 -10.25 11.45
C THR A 334 19.68 -9.75 12.79
N SER A 335 18.86 -10.54 13.46
CA SER A 335 18.38 -10.32 14.82
C SER A 335 18.98 -11.37 15.75
N ILE A 336 19.36 -10.97 16.96
CA ILE A 336 19.84 -11.91 17.99
C ILE A 336 18.72 -12.86 18.39
N ALA A 337 17.49 -12.36 18.45
CA ALA A 337 16.31 -13.13 18.85
C ALA A 337 15.74 -14.02 17.74
N LEU A 338 15.75 -13.54 16.48
CA LEU A 338 15.04 -14.18 15.35
C LEU A 338 15.98 -14.82 14.31
N GLY A 339 17.29 -14.56 14.39
CA GLY A 339 18.28 -15.05 13.43
C GLY A 339 18.34 -14.21 12.15
N PHE A 340 18.51 -14.89 11.01
CA PHE A 340 18.66 -14.24 9.71
C PHE A 340 17.28 -13.93 9.08
N GLY A 341 17.14 -12.72 8.56
CA GLY A 341 15.93 -12.23 7.91
C GLY A 341 16.25 -11.08 6.95
N PHE A 342 15.24 -10.27 6.67
CA PHE A 342 15.35 -9.12 5.77
C PHE A 342 14.69 -7.91 6.38
N ARG A 343 15.36 -6.75 6.29
CA ARG A 343 14.74 -5.45 6.49
C ARG A 343 14.03 -5.05 5.22
N CYS A 344 12.71 -4.94 5.29
CA CYS A 344 11.87 -4.61 4.14
C CYS A 344 11.28 -3.22 4.28
N GLY A 345 11.19 -2.51 3.16
CA GLY A 345 10.57 -1.19 3.04
C GLY A 345 9.31 -1.25 2.21
N PHE A 346 8.26 -0.57 2.65
CA PHE A 346 6.91 -0.58 2.11
C PHE A 346 6.37 0.84 1.92
N LEU A 347 5.39 1.00 1.04
CA LEU A 347 4.72 2.29 0.81
C LEU A 347 3.84 2.71 1.99
N GLY A 348 3.24 1.75 2.68
CA GLY A 348 2.39 1.94 3.84
C GLY A 348 2.07 0.61 4.52
N LEU A 349 1.16 0.62 5.49
CA LEU A 349 0.77 -0.61 6.21
C LEU A 349 0.00 -1.60 5.35
N LEU A 350 -0.91 -1.12 4.52
CA LEU A 350 -1.67 -2.01 3.65
C LEU A 350 -0.74 -2.73 2.66
N HIS A 351 0.27 -2.03 2.13
CA HIS A 351 1.28 -2.64 1.28
C HIS A 351 2.07 -3.72 2.04
N LEU A 352 2.47 -3.46 3.31
CA LEU A 352 3.14 -4.44 4.17
C LEU A 352 2.28 -5.69 4.36
N GLU A 353 1.02 -5.52 4.73
CA GLU A 353 0.09 -6.64 4.95
C GLU A 353 -0.10 -7.50 3.69
N ILE A 354 -0.23 -6.85 2.54
CA ILE A 354 -0.38 -7.55 1.25
C ILE A 354 0.86 -8.37 0.92
N ILE A 355 2.07 -7.80 1.07
CA ILE A 355 3.32 -8.52 0.82
C ILE A 355 3.47 -9.69 1.80
N GLN A 356 3.15 -9.49 3.08
CA GLN A 356 3.18 -10.56 4.07
C GLN A 356 2.22 -11.69 3.70
N GLU A 357 0.94 -11.39 3.41
CA GLU A 357 -0.03 -12.40 3.02
C GLU A 357 0.36 -13.13 1.73
N ARG A 358 0.95 -12.44 0.75
CA ARG A 358 1.46 -13.08 -0.46
C ARG A 358 2.61 -14.03 -0.17
N LEU A 359 3.55 -13.66 0.70
CA LEU A 359 4.63 -14.55 1.13
C LEU A 359 4.10 -15.80 1.83
N GLU A 360 3.08 -15.64 2.67
CA GLU A 360 2.44 -16.75 3.38
C GLU A 360 1.65 -17.67 2.45
N ARG A 361 0.82 -17.11 1.55
CA ARG A 361 -0.10 -17.88 0.69
C ARG A 361 0.55 -18.41 -0.58
N GLU A 362 1.30 -17.57 -1.31
CA GLU A 362 1.88 -17.95 -2.61
C GLU A 362 3.16 -18.78 -2.45
N TYR A 363 3.93 -18.52 -1.37
CA TYR A 363 5.22 -19.19 -1.13
C TYR A 363 5.21 -20.13 0.08
N ASN A 364 4.08 -20.23 0.78
CA ASN A 364 3.89 -21.09 1.95
C ASN A 364 4.97 -20.87 3.03
N LEU A 365 5.24 -19.60 3.35
CA LEU A 365 6.21 -19.17 4.34
C LEU A 365 5.50 -18.77 5.62
N ASP A 366 5.90 -19.34 6.75
CA ASP A 366 5.51 -18.82 8.06
C ASP A 366 6.49 -17.71 8.46
N LEU A 367 5.98 -16.52 8.71
CA LEU A 367 6.79 -15.33 8.95
C LEU A 367 6.62 -14.76 10.36
N VAL A 368 7.69 -14.20 10.87
CA VAL A 368 7.69 -13.31 12.05
C VAL A 368 8.02 -11.91 11.56
N THR A 369 7.13 -10.96 11.83
CA THR A 369 7.33 -9.55 11.50
C THR A 369 7.69 -8.78 12.75
N THR A 370 8.65 -7.84 12.65
CA THR A 370 8.90 -6.87 13.72
C THR A 370 7.90 -5.71 13.64
N ALA A 371 7.78 -4.93 14.70
CA ALA A 371 6.93 -3.75 14.67
C ALA A 371 7.33 -2.82 13.50
N PRO A 372 6.35 -2.35 12.70
CA PRO A 372 6.63 -1.40 11.64
C PRO A 372 7.17 -0.08 12.21
N GLY A 373 8.07 0.57 11.51
CA GLY A 373 8.66 1.84 11.91
C GLY A 373 8.94 2.72 10.70
N VAL A 374 9.33 3.95 10.97
CA VAL A 374 9.69 4.94 9.95
C VAL A 374 11.20 5.13 9.88
N VAL A 375 11.68 5.83 8.86
CA VAL A 375 13.09 6.22 8.76
C VAL A 375 13.32 7.47 9.60
N TYR A 376 14.19 7.38 10.58
CA TYR A 376 14.64 8.53 11.37
C TYR A 376 15.98 9.05 10.85
N LYS A 377 16.20 10.35 10.96
CA LYS A 377 17.53 10.94 10.72
C LYS A 377 18.22 11.20 12.06
N VAL A 378 19.38 10.59 12.24
CA VAL A 378 20.18 10.73 13.44
C VAL A 378 21.40 11.60 13.12
N TYR A 379 21.48 12.74 13.76
CA TYR A 379 22.59 13.68 13.64
C TYR A 379 23.58 13.41 14.76
N LYS A 380 24.79 13.02 14.39
CA LYS A 380 25.86 12.73 15.35
C LYS A 380 26.66 13.97 15.69
N THR A 381 27.25 13.96 16.86
CA THR A 381 28.16 15.02 17.37
C THR A 381 29.38 15.25 16.49
N ASN A 382 29.77 14.28 15.66
CA ASN A 382 30.86 14.39 14.68
C ASN A 382 30.41 15.01 13.33
N GLY A 383 29.13 15.40 13.18
CA GLY A 383 28.56 15.95 11.97
C GLY A 383 28.07 14.93 10.94
N GLU A 384 28.16 13.63 11.23
CA GLU A 384 27.61 12.57 10.39
C GLU A 384 26.10 12.50 10.55
N VAL A 385 25.37 12.28 9.46
CA VAL A 385 23.91 12.05 9.44
C VAL A 385 23.64 10.62 9.02
N ILE A 386 22.90 9.87 9.83
CA ILE A 386 22.55 8.47 9.58
C ILE A 386 21.05 8.37 9.36
N GLU A 387 20.62 7.67 8.31
CA GLU A 387 19.26 7.23 8.14
C GLU A 387 19.03 5.91 8.89
N LEU A 388 18.20 5.96 9.94
CA LEU A 388 17.94 4.85 10.84
C LEU A 388 16.61 4.19 10.49
N THR A 389 16.67 2.98 9.95
CA THR A 389 15.52 2.13 9.63
C THR A 389 15.28 1.06 10.69
N ASN A 390 16.34 0.61 11.38
CA ASN A 390 16.29 -0.40 12.43
C ASN A 390 16.66 0.22 13.79
N PRO A 391 15.75 0.20 14.79
CA PRO A 391 16.04 0.73 16.12
C PRO A 391 17.28 0.13 16.80
N SER A 392 17.62 -1.13 16.50
CA SER A 392 18.81 -1.80 17.07
C SER A 392 20.13 -1.18 16.62
N ASN A 393 20.14 -0.45 15.51
CA ASN A 393 21.32 0.23 14.97
C ASN A 393 21.46 1.67 15.48
N LEU A 394 20.65 2.09 16.47
CA LEU A 394 20.77 3.44 17.05
C LEU A 394 22.16 3.58 17.70
N PRO A 395 22.93 4.64 17.37
CA PRO A 395 24.20 4.94 18.04
C PRO A 395 24.05 5.15 19.54
N ASP A 396 25.18 5.11 20.26
CA ASP A 396 25.17 5.44 21.68
C ASP A 396 24.63 6.87 21.91
N PRO A 397 23.78 7.09 22.92
CA PRO A 397 23.20 8.41 23.21
C PRO A 397 24.24 9.54 23.32
N SER A 398 25.48 9.24 23.74
CA SER A 398 26.57 10.21 23.81
C SER A 398 27.11 10.67 22.45
N GLU A 399 26.86 9.91 21.40
CA GLU A 399 27.21 10.25 20.01
C GLU A 399 26.12 11.01 19.26
N ILE A 400 24.90 11.08 19.82
CA ILE A 400 23.75 11.70 19.18
C ILE A 400 23.64 13.16 19.62
N GLU A 401 23.60 14.08 18.65
CA GLU A 401 23.33 15.49 18.90
C GLU A 401 21.82 15.74 18.98
N TYR A 402 21.09 15.27 17.97
CA TYR A 402 19.61 15.27 17.92
C TYR A 402 19.11 14.27 16.89
N MET A 403 17.80 14.03 16.89
CA MET A 403 17.14 13.19 15.91
C MET A 403 15.97 13.93 15.27
N GLU A 404 15.68 13.56 14.01
CA GLU A 404 14.52 14.05 13.27
C GLU A 404 13.62 12.88 12.89
N GLU A 405 12.31 13.14 12.93
CA GLU A 405 11.28 12.21 12.46
C GLU A 405 10.59 12.73 11.19
N PRO A 406 10.12 11.83 10.31
CA PRO A 406 9.40 12.23 9.11
C PRO A 406 8.01 12.76 9.48
N MET A 407 7.66 13.88 8.85
CA MET A 407 6.38 14.55 9.02
C MET A 407 5.54 14.43 7.75
N VAL A 408 4.24 14.42 7.91
CA VAL A 408 3.27 14.43 6.82
C VAL A 408 2.29 15.58 6.95
N ASN A 409 1.88 16.13 5.81
CA ASN A 409 0.68 16.94 5.71
C ASN A 409 -0.50 15.99 5.56
N ALA A 410 -1.40 16.02 6.53
CA ALA A 410 -2.60 15.20 6.56
C ALA A 410 -3.82 16.06 6.25
N GLU A 411 -4.64 15.62 5.30
CA GLU A 411 -5.92 16.19 4.94
C GLU A 411 -7.02 15.23 5.38
N ILE A 412 -7.86 15.69 6.31
CA ILE A 412 -8.92 14.87 6.92
C ILE A 412 -10.25 15.49 6.56
N MET A 413 -11.02 14.82 5.72
CA MET A 413 -12.40 15.22 5.45
C MET A 413 -13.32 14.58 6.47
N VAL A 414 -14.20 15.38 7.08
CA VAL A 414 -15.08 14.94 8.16
C VAL A 414 -16.38 15.74 8.17
N THR A 415 -17.46 15.13 8.63
CA THR A 415 -18.71 15.85 8.86
C THR A 415 -18.60 16.75 10.09
N THR A 416 -19.28 17.90 10.06
CA THR A 416 -19.17 18.95 11.10
C THR A 416 -19.48 18.45 12.51
N GLU A 417 -20.31 17.42 12.65
CA GLU A 417 -20.64 16.76 13.92
C GLU A 417 -19.40 16.18 14.64
N PHE A 418 -18.41 15.66 13.87
CA PHE A 418 -17.25 14.95 14.42
C PHE A 418 -15.96 15.78 14.42
N ILE A 419 -15.98 17.06 14.00
CA ILE A 419 -14.79 17.92 13.95
C ILE A 419 -14.04 17.89 15.30
N GLY A 420 -14.73 18.10 16.41
CA GLY A 420 -14.11 18.12 17.74
C GLY A 420 -13.42 16.80 18.09
N ALA A 421 -14.07 15.67 17.83
CA ALA A 421 -13.51 14.35 18.12
C ALA A 421 -12.26 14.02 17.29
N ILE A 422 -12.22 14.52 16.04
CA ILE A 422 -11.06 14.32 15.17
C ILE A 422 -9.93 15.29 15.52
N MET A 423 -10.25 16.54 15.90
CA MET A 423 -9.23 17.47 16.39
C MET A 423 -8.56 16.95 17.67
N ASP A 424 -9.33 16.37 18.60
CA ASP A 424 -8.80 15.72 19.81
C ASP A 424 -7.87 14.55 19.43
N LEU A 425 -8.27 13.70 18.48
CA LEU A 425 -7.43 12.62 17.99
C LEU A 425 -6.11 13.13 17.43
N CYS A 426 -6.14 14.15 16.58
CA CYS A 426 -4.92 14.72 16.00
C CYS A 426 -4.00 15.31 17.09
N GLN A 427 -4.58 15.97 18.11
CA GLN A 427 -3.81 16.50 19.22
C GLN A 427 -3.17 15.39 20.07
N GLU A 428 -3.90 14.30 20.37
CA GLU A 428 -3.35 13.11 21.04
C GLU A 428 -2.16 12.50 20.26
N ARG A 429 -2.15 12.67 18.93
CA ARG A 429 -1.09 12.19 18.02
C ARG A 429 -0.04 13.25 17.69
N ARG A 430 0.14 14.26 18.53
CA ARG A 430 1.12 15.34 18.36
C ARG A 430 0.93 16.17 17.07
N GLY A 431 -0.29 16.21 16.55
CA GLY A 431 -0.63 16.94 15.34
C GLY A 431 -0.56 18.45 15.53
N GLN A 432 0.03 19.13 14.56
CA GLN A 432 0.06 20.59 14.46
C GLN A 432 -1.09 21.03 13.54
N TYR A 433 -1.99 21.82 14.06
CA TYR A 433 -3.13 22.32 13.29
C TYR A 433 -2.69 23.39 12.29
N ASN A 434 -2.95 23.14 10.99
CA ASN A 434 -2.59 24.04 9.89
C ASN A 434 -3.79 24.80 9.31
N GLY A 435 -5.01 24.41 9.65
CA GLY A 435 -6.21 25.08 9.16
C GLY A 435 -7.41 24.15 9.02
N MET A 436 -8.54 24.76 8.72
CA MET A 436 -9.79 24.07 8.43
C MET A 436 -10.55 24.86 7.35
N GLU A 437 -11.09 24.14 6.38
CA GLU A 437 -11.92 24.69 5.33
C GLU A 437 -13.28 23.99 5.36
N TYR A 438 -14.37 24.78 5.36
CA TYR A 438 -15.70 24.23 5.19
C TYR A 438 -15.95 24.02 3.70
N MET A 439 -16.16 22.77 3.29
CA MET A 439 -16.47 22.43 1.91
C MET A 439 -17.97 22.63 1.63
N GLU A 440 -18.78 22.33 2.65
CA GLU A 440 -20.23 22.53 2.69
C GLU A 440 -20.68 22.86 4.13
N GLU A 441 -21.98 23.13 4.33
CA GLU A 441 -22.54 23.35 5.68
C GLU A 441 -22.32 22.14 6.61
N THR A 442 -22.24 20.94 6.05
CA THR A 442 -22.16 19.66 6.79
C THR A 442 -20.79 19.01 6.80
N ARG A 443 -19.81 19.51 6.00
CA ARG A 443 -18.50 18.88 5.82
C ARG A 443 -17.36 19.89 5.91
N ALA A 444 -16.27 19.47 6.56
CA ALA A 444 -15.06 20.26 6.68
C ALA A 444 -13.82 19.43 6.33
N LEU A 445 -12.83 20.10 5.76
CA LEU A 445 -11.49 19.61 5.51
C LEU A 445 -10.56 20.14 6.59
N LEU A 446 -10.06 19.27 7.45
CA LEU A 446 -9.07 19.58 8.48
C LEU A 446 -7.67 19.36 7.91
N LYS A 447 -6.79 20.34 8.07
CA LYS A 447 -5.39 20.27 7.64
C LYS A 447 -4.48 20.21 8.86
N TYR A 448 -3.70 19.15 8.96
CA TYR A 448 -2.77 18.91 10.04
C TYR A 448 -1.38 18.54 9.52
N LYS A 449 -0.36 18.88 10.29
CA LYS A 449 0.97 18.30 10.14
C LYS A 449 1.17 17.28 11.26
N LEU A 450 1.41 16.03 10.92
CA LEU A 450 1.49 14.91 11.85
C LEU A 450 2.81 14.17 11.69
N PRO A 451 3.40 13.61 12.76
CA PRO A 451 4.49 12.65 12.62
C PRO A 451 3.99 11.38 11.92
N LEU A 452 4.71 10.92 10.89
CA LEU A 452 4.34 9.71 10.15
C LEU A 452 4.18 8.50 11.07
N ASN A 453 5.07 8.36 12.06
CA ASN A 453 5.02 7.25 13.02
C ASN A 453 3.73 7.20 13.85
N GLU A 454 3.05 8.32 14.06
CA GLU A 454 1.77 8.36 14.77
C GLU A 454 0.57 7.97 13.88
N ILE A 455 0.74 8.00 12.55
CA ILE A 455 -0.29 7.58 11.58
C ILE A 455 -0.22 6.08 11.30
N ILE A 456 0.99 5.52 11.25
CA ILE A 456 1.23 4.14 10.84
C ILE A 456 0.50 3.11 11.71
N TYR A 457 0.28 3.39 13.01
CA TYR A 457 -0.36 2.40 13.87
C TYR A 457 -1.90 2.44 13.74
N ASP A 458 -2.61 2.70 14.76
CA ASP A 458 -4.06 2.62 14.88
C ASP A 458 -4.80 3.93 14.53
N PHE A 459 -4.14 4.90 13.89
CA PHE A 459 -4.73 6.21 13.60
C PHE A 459 -5.94 6.11 12.68
N PHE A 460 -5.84 5.33 11.61
CA PHE A 460 -6.92 5.17 10.65
C PHE A 460 -8.16 4.52 11.29
N ASP A 461 -7.96 3.49 12.10
CA ASP A 461 -9.04 2.83 12.83
C ASP A 461 -9.67 3.75 13.88
N ALA A 462 -8.84 4.53 14.58
CA ALA A 462 -9.31 5.54 15.53
C ALA A 462 -10.11 6.64 14.83
N LEU A 463 -9.65 7.08 13.64
CA LEU A 463 -10.33 8.05 12.79
C LEU A 463 -11.73 7.56 12.40
N LYS A 464 -11.83 6.37 11.85
CA LYS A 464 -13.09 5.73 11.45
C LYS A 464 -14.01 5.51 12.66
N SER A 465 -13.48 5.01 13.76
CA SER A 465 -14.26 4.77 14.98
C SER A 465 -14.84 6.07 15.57
N ARG A 466 -14.04 7.15 15.67
CA ARG A 466 -14.48 8.43 16.25
C ARG A 466 -15.43 9.20 15.34
N SER A 467 -15.44 8.92 14.04
CA SER A 467 -16.31 9.54 13.05
C SER A 467 -17.48 8.66 12.59
N ARG A 468 -17.68 7.49 13.20
CA ARG A 468 -18.66 6.48 12.74
C ARG A 468 -18.50 6.09 11.27
N GLY A 469 -17.26 6.11 10.77
CA GLY A 469 -16.92 5.78 9.39
C GLY A 469 -16.98 6.96 8.40
N TYR A 470 -17.39 8.16 8.84
CA TYR A 470 -17.55 9.31 7.95
C TYR A 470 -16.27 10.11 7.67
N ALA A 471 -15.18 9.89 8.42
CA ALA A 471 -13.94 10.59 8.15
C ALA A 471 -13.07 9.81 7.15
N SER A 472 -12.46 10.54 6.21
CA SER A 472 -11.44 10.05 5.31
C SER A 472 -10.14 10.81 5.50
N LEU A 473 -9.02 10.15 5.19
CA LEU A 473 -7.67 10.66 5.36
C LEU A 473 -6.90 10.49 4.07
N ASP A 474 -6.22 11.55 3.68
CA ASP A 474 -5.12 11.53 2.74
C ASP A 474 -3.89 12.20 3.37
N TYR A 475 -2.68 11.78 3.00
CA TYR A 475 -1.45 12.36 3.54
C TYR A 475 -0.28 12.26 2.59
N GLU A 476 0.62 13.23 2.68
CA GLU A 476 1.86 13.27 1.91
C GLU A 476 3.05 13.64 2.80
N LEU A 477 4.24 13.12 2.47
CA LEU A 477 5.46 13.47 3.17
C LEU A 477 5.81 14.94 2.95
N CYS A 478 6.04 15.69 4.04
CA CYS A 478 6.38 17.11 3.99
C CYS A 478 7.76 17.44 4.57
N GLY A 479 8.60 16.43 4.82
CA GLY A 479 9.97 16.59 5.31
C GLY A 479 10.20 15.98 6.68
N TYR A 480 11.22 16.47 7.37
CA TYR A 480 11.66 15.99 8.68
C TYR A 480 11.64 17.12 9.70
N GLU A 481 11.31 16.82 10.95
CA GLU A 481 11.40 17.76 12.06
C GLU A 481 12.15 17.14 13.25
N ARG A 482 12.91 17.99 13.93
CA ARG A 482 13.58 17.61 15.17
C ARG A 482 12.56 17.23 16.23
N SER A 483 12.79 16.11 16.90
CA SER A 483 11.92 15.57 17.92
C SER A 483 12.68 14.89 19.05
N GLU A 484 12.09 14.87 20.23
CA GLU A 484 12.64 14.19 21.40
C GLU A 484 12.31 12.70 21.35
N LEU A 485 13.12 11.95 20.62
CA LEU A 485 12.95 10.53 20.38
C LEU A 485 13.82 9.70 21.31
N VAL A 486 13.28 8.57 21.74
CA VAL A 486 13.99 7.61 22.60
C VAL A 486 13.81 6.19 22.06
N LYS A 487 14.84 5.36 22.21
CA LYS A 487 14.75 3.93 21.97
C LYS A 487 14.10 3.26 23.18
N LEU A 488 13.03 2.53 22.93
CA LEU A 488 12.34 1.72 23.93
C LEU A 488 12.71 0.26 23.71
N ASP A 489 13.39 -0.33 24.68
CA ASP A 489 13.83 -1.73 24.67
C ASP A 489 12.87 -2.58 25.50
N ILE A 490 12.52 -3.74 24.96
CA ILE A 490 11.72 -4.74 25.67
C ILE A 490 12.62 -5.86 26.16
N LEU A 491 12.58 -6.09 27.46
CA LEU A 491 13.31 -7.17 28.10
C LEU A 491 12.34 -8.26 28.56
N VAL A 492 12.57 -9.49 28.14
CA VAL A 492 11.84 -10.66 28.57
C VAL A 492 12.77 -11.53 29.41
N ASN A 493 12.38 -11.84 30.62
CA ASN A 493 13.24 -12.52 31.61
C ASN A 493 14.59 -11.82 31.84
N LYS A 494 14.64 -10.46 31.72
CA LYS A 494 15.80 -9.58 31.82
C LYS A 494 16.78 -9.62 30.63
N GLU A 495 16.46 -10.33 29.58
CA GLU A 495 17.21 -10.32 28.33
C GLU A 495 16.52 -9.40 27.35
N GLU A 496 17.28 -8.53 26.68
CA GLU A 496 16.78 -7.64 25.64
C GLU A 496 16.38 -8.45 24.42
N VAL A 497 15.19 -8.15 23.87
CA VAL A 497 14.69 -8.74 22.64
C VAL A 497 14.75 -7.65 21.55
N ASP A 498 15.82 -7.67 20.79
CA ASP A 498 16.12 -6.65 19.77
C ASP A 498 15.00 -6.46 18.74
N ALA A 499 14.33 -7.54 18.38
CA ALA A 499 13.20 -7.53 17.47
C ALA A 499 11.94 -6.81 18.00
N LEU A 500 11.87 -6.54 19.31
CA LEU A 500 10.79 -5.81 19.98
C LEU A 500 11.19 -4.38 20.36
N SER A 501 12.38 -3.93 19.98
CA SER A 501 12.83 -2.55 20.23
C SER A 501 12.23 -1.60 19.19
N PHE A 502 11.82 -0.40 19.61
CA PHE A 502 11.26 0.61 18.72
C PHE A 502 11.57 2.02 19.21
N ILE A 503 11.45 3.00 18.30
CA ILE A 503 11.67 4.41 18.59
C ILE A 503 10.32 5.10 18.80
N VAL A 504 10.23 5.86 19.88
CA VAL A 504 9.03 6.63 20.25
C VAL A 504 9.40 8.01 20.75
N HIS A 505 8.44 8.91 20.75
CA HIS A 505 8.58 10.19 21.42
C HIS A 505 8.67 10.01 22.95
N ALA A 506 9.52 10.80 23.59
CA ALA A 506 9.79 10.67 25.03
C ALA A 506 8.51 10.76 25.90
N ASP A 507 7.58 11.64 25.54
CA ASP A 507 6.32 11.84 26.27
C ASP A 507 5.39 10.62 26.22
N THR A 508 5.39 9.88 25.13
CA THR A 508 4.53 8.70 24.92
C THR A 508 5.18 7.39 25.32
N ALA A 509 6.49 7.39 25.61
CA ALA A 509 7.28 6.20 25.86
C ALA A 509 6.74 5.34 27.01
N TYR A 510 6.32 5.95 28.12
CA TYR A 510 5.75 5.21 29.26
C TYR A 510 4.47 4.48 28.89
N GLU A 511 3.52 5.18 28.27
CA GLU A 511 2.23 4.59 27.90
C GLU A 511 2.38 3.46 26.89
N ARG A 512 3.19 3.67 25.85
CA ARG A 512 3.50 2.64 24.85
C ARG A 512 4.20 1.45 25.46
N GLY A 513 5.24 1.66 26.27
CA GLY A 513 5.96 0.60 26.97
C GLY A 513 5.07 -0.22 27.89
N ARG A 514 4.15 0.41 28.59
CA ARG A 514 3.15 -0.25 29.44
C ARG A 514 2.19 -1.11 28.63
N LYS A 515 1.57 -0.55 27.58
CA LYS A 515 0.66 -1.30 26.71
C LYS A 515 1.34 -2.52 26.09
N MET A 516 2.58 -2.37 25.66
CA MET A 516 3.40 -3.43 25.12
C MET A 516 3.62 -4.56 26.14
N CYS A 517 4.05 -4.21 27.37
CA CYS A 517 4.23 -5.19 28.43
C CYS A 517 2.94 -5.93 28.79
N GLU A 518 1.79 -5.23 28.78
CA GLU A 518 0.47 -5.81 29.02
C GLU A 518 0.08 -6.82 27.92
N LYS A 519 0.25 -6.46 26.64
CA LYS A 519 -0.01 -7.36 25.50
C LYS A 519 0.88 -8.60 25.53
N LEU A 520 2.18 -8.42 25.70
CA LEU A 520 3.14 -9.53 25.79
C LEU A 520 2.83 -10.48 26.96
N LYS A 521 2.36 -9.95 28.08
CA LYS A 521 1.95 -10.78 29.23
C LYS A 521 0.76 -11.67 28.91
N GLU A 522 -0.15 -11.24 28.05
CA GLU A 522 -1.30 -12.03 27.62
C GLU A 522 -0.90 -13.14 26.65
N GLU A 523 0.03 -12.84 25.74
CA GLU A 523 0.43 -13.76 24.66
C GLU A 523 1.55 -14.73 25.05
N ILE A 524 2.44 -14.36 25.99
CA ILE A 524 3.52 -15.25 26.45
C ILE A 524 2.94 -16.34 27.36
N PRO A 525 3.09 -17.64 27.03
CA PRO A 525 2.53 -18.72 27.79
C PRO A 525 3.18 -18.84 29.18
N ARG A 526 2.37 -19.17 30.20
CA ARG A 526 2.87 -19.41 31.56
C ARG A 526 3.84 -20.58 31.58
N GLN A 527 4.99 -20.37 32.19
CA GLN A 527 5.99 -21.41 32.43
C GLN A 527 6.06 -21.81 33.92
N LEU A 528 6.96 -22.73 34.26
CA LEU A 528 7.17 -23.17 35.64
C LEU A 528 7.82 -22.13 36.55
N PHE A 529 8.26 -21.01 35.98
CA PHE A 529 8.87 -19.86 36.67
C PHE A 529 8.20 -18.55 36.24
N GLU A 530 8.44 -17.50 36.99
CA GLU A 530 7.92 -16.16 36.68
C GLU A 530 8.77 -15.50 35.59
N ILE A 531 8.10 -14.93 34.58
CA ILE A 531 8.74 -14.23 33.47
C ILE A 531 8.45 -12.74 33.65
N PRO A 532 9.43 -11.93 34.08
CA PRO A 532 9.29 -10.48 34.06
C PRO A 532 9.41 -9.97 32.62
N ILE A 533 8.50 -9.09 32.23
CA ILE A 533 8.49 -8.34 30.98
C ILE A 533 8.70 -6.89 31.37
N GLN A 534 9.68 -6.23 30.80
CA GLN A 534 10.08 -4.88 31.17
C GLN A 534 10.26 -4.04 29.92
N ALA A 535 9.79 -2.79 29.96
CA ALA A 535 10.13 -1.78 28.98
C ALA A 535 11.14 -0.81 29.58
N ALA A 536 12.22 -0.55 28.87
CA ALA A 536 13.33 0.27 29.36
C ALA A 536 13.80 1.30 28.33
N ILE A 537 14.25 2.45 28.81
CA ILE A 537 14.97 3.46 28.02
C ILE A 537 16.43 3.45 28.54
N GLY A 538 17.33 2.89 27.74
CA GLY A 538 18.70 2.60 28.18
C GLY A 538 18.71 1.69 29.44
N SER A 539 19.30 2.13 30.52
CA SER A 539 19.34 1.36 31.78
C SER A 539 18.11 1.52 32.67
N LYS A 540 17.19 2.46 32.34
CA LYS A 540 16.04 2.79 33.18
C LYS A 540 14.81 2.01 32.77
N VAL A 541 14.34 1.11 33.62
CA VAL A 541 13.05 0.42 33.44
C VAL A 541 11.91 1.40 33.74
N ILE A 542 11.03 1.62 32.75
CA ILE A 542 9.89 2.54 32.85
C ILE A 542 8.56 1.83 33.07
N ALA A 543 8.40 0.59 32.58
CA ALA A 543 7.20 -0.21 32.79
C ALA A 543 7.60 -1.67 33.05
N ARG A 544 6.75 -2.39 33.79
CA ARG A 544 6.99 -3.79 34.11
C ARG A 544 5.68 -4.55 34.30
N GLU A 545 5.63 -5.72 33.68
CA GLU A 545 4.61 -6.73 33.89
C GLU A 545 5.26 -8.08 34.21
N THR A 546 4.48 -9.05 34.69
CA THR A 546 4.99 -10.37 35.05
C THR A 546 4.01 -11.45 34.67
N VAL A 547 4.45 -12.41 33.85
CA VAL A 547 3.73 -13.64 33.60
C VAL A 547 3.92 -14.58 34.80
N ARG A 548 2.84 -14.89 35.50
CA ARG A 548 2.89 -15.72 36.72
C ARG A 548 3.27 -17.15 36.38
N ALA A 549 4.11 -17.77 37.22
CA ALA A 549 4.46 -19.17 37.09
C ALA A 549 3.23 -20.10 37.20
N MET A 550 3.23 -21.19 36.45
CA MET A 550 2.27 -22.28 36.67
C MET A 550 2.44 -22.83 38.07
N ARG A 551 1.35 -22.95 38.80
CA ARG A 551 1.34 -23.60 40.11
C ARG A 551 1.06 -25.09 39.90
N LYS A 552 2.03 -25.93 40.26
CA LYS A 552 1.79 -27.35 40.46
C LYS A 552 1.26 -27.51 41.87
N ASP A 553 0.09 -28.09 42.04
CA ASP A 553 -0.44 -28.36 43.38
C ASP A 553 0.35 -29.51 44.01
N VAL A 554 1.44 -29.14 44.69
CA VAL A 554 2.32 -30.08 45.39
C VAL A 554 1.71 -30.57 46.70
N LEU A 555 0.60 -29.94 47.14
CA LEU A 555 -0.09 -30.27 48.38
C LEU A 555 -1.26 -31.25 48.16
N ALA A 556 -1.69 -31.49 46.92
CA ALA A 556 -2.81 -32.39 46.58
C ALA A 556 -2.64 -33.82 47.13
N LYS A 557 -1.40 -34.28 47.36
CA LYS A 557 -1.08 -35.59 47.91
C LYS A 557 -0.81 -35.58 49.41
N CYS A 558 -0.94 -34.43 50.09
CA CYS A 558 -0.73 -34.32 51.52
C CYS A 558 -2.04 -34.53 52.29
N TYR A 559 -2.36 -35.77 52.61
CA TYR A 559 -3.45 -36.10 53.52
C TYR A 559 -2.98 -35.87 54.97
N GLY A 560 -3.69 -35.01 55.73
CA GLY A 560 -3.46 -34.75 57.14
C GLY A 560 -2.73 -33.44 57.50
N GLY A 561 -2.81 -33.01 58.74
CA GLY A 561 -2.43 -31.70 59.25
C GLY A 561 -0.92 -31.41 59.44
N ASP A 562 0.00 -32.12 58.77
CA ASP A 562 1.42 -31.90 58.91
C ASP A 562 1.88 -30.58 58.23
N ILE A 563 1.85 -29.51 59.01
CA ILE A 563 2.22 -28.14 58.60
C ILE A 563 3.68 -28.07 58.19
N SER A 564 4.55 -28.84 58.85
CA SER A 564 5.99 -28.84 58.60
C SER A 564 6.32 -29.43 57.24
N ARG A 565 5.65 -30.52 56.85
CA ARG A 565 5.80 -31.15 55.54
C ARG A 565 5.27 -30.27 54.42
N LYS A 566 4.13 -29.56 54.63
CA LYS A 566 3.56 -28.60 53.69
C LYS A 566 4.51 -27.44 53.44
N LYS A 567 5.10 -26.83 54.49
CA LYS A 567 6.10 -25.77 54.38
C LYS A 567 7.34 -26.22 53.58
N LYS A 568 7.88 -27.41 53.92
CA LYS A 568 9.08 -27.95 53.25
C LYS A 568 8.84 -28.25 51.75
N LEU A 569 7.68 -28.70 51.38
CA LEU A 569 7.28 -28.92 49.97
C LEU A 569 7.15 -27.59 49.22
N LEU A 570 6.58 -26.57 49.82
CA LEU A 570 6.46 -25.22 49.25
C LEU A 570 7.82 -24.56 49.08
N GLU A 571 8.74 -24.72 50.06
CA GLU A 571 10.12 -24.24 49.98
C GLU A 571 10.90 -24.91 48.85
N LYS A 572 10.84 -26.23 48.72
CA LYS A 572 11.45 -26.98 47.61
C LYS A 572 10.90 -26.55 46.26
N GLN A 573 9.58 -26.29 46.16
CA GLN A 573 8.99 -25.76 44.94
C GLN A 573 9.51 -24.36 44.60
N LYS A 574 9.67 -23.49 45.60
CA LYS A 574 10.23 -22.15 45.45
C LYS A 574 11.69 -22.17 44.99
N GLU A 575 12.50 -23.04 45.58
CA GLU A 575 13.89 -23.25 45.17
C GLU A 575 13.99 -23.86 43.77
N GLY A 576 13.18 -24.83 43.44
CA GLY A 576 13.11 -25.44 42.11
C GLY A 576 12.78 -24.40 41.03
N LYS A 577 11.79 -23.53 41.30
CA LYS A 577 11.42 -22.41 40.41
C LYS A 577 12.55 -21.42 40.24
N LYS A 578 13.31 -21.12 41.34
CA LYS A 578 14.47 -20.22 41.30
C LYS A 578 15.61 -20.79 40.44
N ARG A 579 15.88 -22.10 40.51
CA ARG A 579 16.84 -22.78 39.64
C ARG A 579 16.41 -22.82 38.17
N MET A 580 15.14 -23.16 37.90
CA MET A 580 14.62 -23.17 36.53
C MET A 580 14.67 -21.79 35.87
N ARG A 581 14.48 -20.70 36.64
CA ARG A 581 14.60 -19.34 36.14
C ARG A 581 16.05 -18.99 35.74
N GLN A 582 17.04 -19.61 36.33
CA GLN A 582 18.47 -19.36 36.01
C GLN A 582 18.95 -20.10 34.76
N VAL A 583 18.21 -21.13 34.31
CA VAL A 583 18.60 -22.02 33.20
C VAL A 583 17.59 -22.00 32.04
N GLY A 584 16.38 -21.48 32.28
CA GLY A 584 15.31 -21.52 31.28
C GLY A 584 15.35 -20.37 30.29
N ASN A 585 15.53 -20.68 29.01
CA ASN A 585 15.22 -19.76 27.92
C ASN A 585 13.71 -19.61 27.80
N VAL A 586 13.25 -18.39 27.59
CA VAL A 586 11.84 -18.10 27.32
C VAL A 586 11.64 -18.09 25.81
N GLU A 587 10.90 -19.07 25.31
CA GLU A 587 10.45 -19.04 23.92
C GLU A 587 9.32 -18.01 23.79
N ILE A 588 9.51 -17.02 22.94
CA ILE A 588 8.50 -16.03 22.58
C ILE A 588 7.80 -16.56 21.33
N SER A 589 6.49 -16.79 21.43
CA SER A 589 5.71 -17.30 20.29
C SER A 589 5.62 -16.25 19.16
N GLN A 590 5.48 -16.73 17.92
CA GLN A 590 5.21 -15.88 16.76
C GLN A 590 4.05 -14.90 17.03
N LYS A 591 2.98 -15.39 17.65
CA LYS A 591 1.81 -14.59 18.02
C LYS A 591 2.16 -13.42 18.97
N ALA A 592 3.13 -13.59 19.87
CA ALA A 592 3.58 -12.52 20.75
C ALA A 592 4.34 -11.41 19.99
N PHE A 593 5.10 -11.75 18.95
CA PHE A 593 5.71 -10.76 18.07
C PHE A 593 4.67 -10.01 17.22
N MET A 594 3.66 -10.70 16.73
CA MET A 594 2.60 -10.11 15.93
C MET A 594 1.61 -9.25 16.73
N SER A 595 1.53 -9.43 18.06
CA SER A 595 0.64 -8.65 18.94
C SER A 595 1.20 -7.26 19.29
N VAL A 596 2.44 -7.02 18.97
CA VAL A 596 3.17 -5.77 19.22
C VAL A 596 2.98 -4.79 18.12
#